data_e900729b465aa95b3b881789fd12b9c7
#
_entry.id   e900729b465aa95b3b881789fd12b9c7
#
_cell.length_a   1.000
_cell.length_b   1.000
_cell.length_c   1.000
_cell.angle_alpha   90.00
_cell.angle_beta   90.00
_cell.angle_gamma   90.00
#
_symmetry.space_group_name_H-M   'P 1'
#
loop_
_entity.id
_entity.type
_entity.pdbx_description
1 polymer ?
#
loop_
_entity_poly.entity_id
_entity_poly.type
_entity_poly.pdbx_seq_one_letter_code
_entity_poly.pdbx_strand_id
1 'polypeptide(L)'
;MLSLLKLFQSIPKKILLLIVIGMGITALDGIVIPYFISNLIEVGTSKNVLDLVLISIVGILGYGFVRFGVFIWDEFQQRLLKLLSIQTKEKLITNYYTGDFEQSEVESILLTEWNLIQQQGIVSFISFVYCLTFSFVTFIYIAILDLKMTIIFLAFAILPLLIPYLFTKKIKVKAQEWSQNNQQYIARQHEFIDYKRVIKNFRVESIAISNLGCKIRATEEDYYQMNHLRFLSKILANLVSGISSFLPLAIGVYFSIQGDLKLSVVMAIYLASDRIISPLLNAMDFYQKMNTTIPMVQRMNKYLEFEPMKEEELLVTEVFPIQLTNIHLTLKEHTILNELHFMMNKGERILLMGPSGSGKTTLLDCIYGDIHPQVGQLSFAGVNAYETNNAFQKAKIGYFMQESTVFMNSLAFNLTLGEEYSVEQMEHVLKEVHLSYLLERYDLMDETVNLVDNLSGGEKARLCLARLLLRSYEVLLMDEFSSAVDEETTTFIRELLKDRQISFIEISHRIPKHPEDYNKIYVLEDGKLKVTEKI
;
A
#
# COMPACT_ATOMS: atom_id res chain seq x y z
N MET A 1 -2.17 18.86 1.02
CA MET A 1 -3.59 19.11 0.72
C MET A 1 -3.91 18.96 -0.77
N LEU A 2 -3.22 19.65 -1.69
CA LEU A 2 -3.42 19.48 -3.15
C LEU A 2 -3.25 18.03 -3.63
N SER A 3 -2.29 17.28 -3.07
CA SER A 3 -2.06 15.87 -3.38
C SER A 3 -3.24 14.95 -3.00
N LEU A 4 -3.91 15.23 -1.89
CA LEU A 4 -5.13 14.50 -1.52
C LEU A 4 -6.31 14.85 -2.45
N LEU A 5 -6.41 16.10 -2.89
CA LEU A 5 -7.48 16.54 -3.79
C LEU A 5 -7.40 15.87 -5.17
N LYS A 6 -6.19 15.50 -5.64
CA LYS A 6 -6.03 14.74 -6.88
C LYS A 6 -6.77 13.39 -6.84
N LEU A 7 -6.82 12.73 -5.69
CA LEU A 7 -7.54 11.45 -5.53
C LEU A 7 -9.05 11.57 -5.79
N PHE A 8 -9.63 12.75 -5.54
CA PHE A 8 -11.06 12.97 -5.76
C PHE A 8 -11.44 13.23 -7.22
N GLN A 9 -10.47 13.46 -8.12
CA GLN A 9 -10.75 13.80 -9.52
C GLN A 9 -11.39 12.64 -10.29
N SER A 10 -11.10 11.39 -9.90
CA SER A 10 -11.64 10.18 -10.53
C SER A 10 -13.04 9.79 -10.03
N ILE A 11 -13.56 10.49 -9.01
CA ILE A 11 -14.81 10.12 -8.35
C ILE A 11 -16.04 10.74 -9.05
N PRO A 12 -17.14 9.98 -9.19
CA PRO A 12 -18.38 10.52 -9.72
C PRO A 12 -18.89 11.72 -8.92
N LYS A 13 -19.10 12.86 -9.60
CA LYS A 13 -19.52 14.12 -8.97
C LYS A 13 -20.81 13.97 -8.15
N LYS A 14 -21.69 13.01 -8.48
CA LYS A 14 -22.91 12.71 -7.73
C LYS A 14 -22.64 12.27 -6.29
N ILE A 15 -21.61 11.49 -6.05
CA ILE A 15 -21.23 11.01 -4.69
C ILE A 15 -20.74 12.19 -3.87
N LEU A 16 -19.85 13.03 -4.42
CA LEU A 16 -19.35 14.22 -3.74
C LEU A 16 -20.49 15.21 -3.41
N LEU A 17 -21.42 15.40 -4.34
CA LEU A 17 -22.60 16.25 -4.11
C LEU A 17 -23.45 15.73 -2.97
N LEU A 18 -23.71 14.41 -2.90
CA LEU A 18 -24.52 13.83 -1.83
C LEU A 18 -23.83 13.89 -0.47
N ILE A 19 -22.51 13.76 -0.41
CA ILE A 19 -21.74 14.01 0.81
C ILE A 19 -21.93 15.46 1.27
N VAL A 20 -21.78 16.43 0.37
CA VAL A 20 -21.95 17.85 0.69
C VAL A 20 -23.37 18.16 1.14
N ILE A 21 -24.40 17.60 0.49
CA ILE A 21 -25.80 17.73 0.91
C ILE A 21 -26.01 17.13 2.30
N GLY A 22 -25.53 15.90 2.54
CA GLY A 22 -25.62 15.26 3.85
C GLY A 22 -24.93 16.07 4.95
N MET A 23 -23.75 16.60 4.69
CA MET A 23 -23.01 17.49 5.60
C MET A 23 -23.80 18.79 5.88
N GLY A 24 -24.39 19.40 4.84
CA GLY A 24 -25.22 20.62 4.97
C GLY A 24 -26.45 20.37 5.84
N ILE A 25 -27.18 19.26 5.62
CA ILE A 25 -28.32 18.89 6.45
C ILE A 25 -27.89 18.63 7.90
N THR A 26 -26.77 17.90 8.08
CA THR A 26 -26.22 17.61 9.41
C THR A 26 -25.78 18.88 10.14
N ALA A 27 -25.28 19.88 9.42
CA ALA A 27 -24.88 21.17 10.00
C ALA A 27 -26.05 21.94 10.62
N LEU A 28 -27.29 21.66 10.21
CA LEU A 28 -28.50 22.24 10.82
C LEU A 28 -28.71 21.76 12.28
N ASP A 29 -28.02 20.74 12.75
CA ASP A 29 -28.02 20.33 14.17
C ASP A 29 -27.58 21.47 15.09
N GLY A 30 -26.70 22.34 14.59
CA GLY A 30 -26.30 23.59 15.28
C GLY A 30 -27.43 24.55 15.54
N ILE A 31 -28.53 24.48 14.80
CA ILE A 31 -29.69 25.34 14.88
C ILE A 31 -30.86 24.64 15.58
N VAL A 32 -31.17 23.39 15.20
CA VAL A 32 -32.41 22.71 15.58
C VAL A 32 -32.58 22.62 17.10
N ILE A 33 -31.57 22.17 17.83
CA ILE A 33 -31.67 22.01 19.28
C ILE A 33 -31.72 23.35 20.02
N PRO A 34 -30.86 24.34 19.76
CA PRO A 34 -30.96 25.67 20.37
C PRO A 34 -32.30 26.36 20.08
N TYR A 35 -32.78 26.28 18.83
CA TYR A 35 -34.07 26.80 18.44
C TYR A 35 -35.23 26.16 19.21
N PHE A 36 -35.23 24.85 19.27
CA PHE A 36 -36.25 24.07 20.00
C PHE A 36 -36.31 24.44 21.47
N ILE A 37 -35.16 24.48 22.17
CA ILE A 37 -35.11 24.83 23.61
C ILE A 37 -35.50 26.27 23.85
N SER A 38 -35.09 27.21 23.00
CA SER A 38 -35.48 28.62 23.09
C SER A 38 -37.01 28.76 23.03
N ASN A 39 -37.65 28.10 22.08
CA ASN A 39 -39.11 28.16 21.93
C ASN A 39 -39.85 27.44 23.09
N LEU A 40 -39.28 26.31 23.60
CA LEU A 40 -39.85 25.65 24.79
C LEU A 40 -39.89 26.60 26.02
N ILE A 41 -38.82 27.37 26.24
CA ILE A 41 -38.76 28.35 27.32
C ILE A 41 -39.83 29.44 27.13
N GLU A 42 -40.01 29.91 25.89
CA GLU A 42 -41.00 30.93 25.57
C GLU A 42 -42.44 30.44 25.78
N VAL A 43 -42.74 29.21 25.33
CA VAL A 43 -44.06 28.56 25.56
C VAL A 43 -44.29 28.24 27.04
N GLY A 44 -43.24 27.88 27.78
CA GLY A 44 -43.35 27.66 29.24
C GLY A 44 -43.80 28.93 29.98
N THR A 45 -43.45 30.11 29.47
CA THR A 45 -43.93 31.41 30.03
C THR A 45 -45.34 31.77 29.59
N SER A 46 -45.78 31.37 28.39
CA SER A 46 -47.11 31.62 27.84
C SER A 46 -48.20 30.65 28.35
N LYS A 47 -47.80 29.54 28.96
CA LYS A 47 -48.69 28.48 29.49
C LYS A 47 -49.65 27.87 28.45
N ASN A 48 -49.35 27.94 27.15
CA ASN A 48 -50.18 27.36 26.09
C ASN A 48 -49.76 25.91 25.78
N VAL A 49 -50.61 24.93 26.15
CA VAL A 49 -50.33 23.50 25.95
C VAL A 49 -50.31 23.13 24.46
N LEU A 50 -51.12 23.78 23.62
CA LEU A 50 -51.17 23.48 22.19
C LEU A 50 -49.87 23.86 21.47
N ASP A 51 -49.31 25.01 21.81
CA ASP A 51 -48.01 25.44 21.29
C ASP A 51 -46.87 24.52 21.75
N LEU A 52 -46.95 24.01 23.01
CA LEU A 52 -46.00 23.01 23.51
C LEU A 52 -45.98 21.73 22.63
N VAL A 53 -47.18 21.21 22.32
CA VAL A 53 -47.27 20.02 21.47
C VAL A 53 -46.75 20.27 20.08
N LEU A 54 -47.10 21.40 19.46
CA LEU A 54 -46.65 21.77 18.13
C LEU A 54 -45.14 21.92 18.06
N ILE A 55 -44.53 22.64 18.99
CA ILE A 55 -43.07 22.80 19.04
C ILE A 55 -42.35 21.47 19.26
N SER A 56 -42.90 20.61 20.10
CA SER A 56 -42.34 19.27 20.34
C SER A 56 -42.35 18.41 19.07
N ILE A 57 -43.43 18.42 18.29
CA ILE A 57 -43.54 17.73 17.02
C ILE A 57 -42.50 18.27 16.02
N VAL A 58 -42.42 19.60 15.87
CA VAL A 58 -41.45 20.27 14.98
C VAL A 58 -40.01 19.93 15.39
N GLY A 59 -39.72 19.92 16.70
CA GLY A 59 -38.39 19.56 17.21
C GLY A 59 -38.02 18.12 16.89
N ILE A 60 -38.94 17.16 17.08
CA ILE A 60 -38.72 15.75 16.76
C ILE A 60 -38.50 15.54 15.25
N LEU A 61 -39.34 16.18 14.42
CA LEU A 61 -39.20 16.08 12.96
C LEU A 61 -37.88 16.72 12.47
N GLY A 62 -37.54 17.91 13.01
CA GLY A 62 -36.28 18.58 12.72
C GLY A 62 -35.06 17.75 13.11
N TYR A 63 -35.08 17.13 14.29
CA TYR A 63 -34.02 16.23 14.71
C TYR A 63 -33.92 14.98 13.82
N GLY A 64 -35.07 14.38 13.47
CA GLY A 64 -35.14 13.25 12.54
C GLY A 64 -34.56 13.60 11.16
N PHE A 65 -34.87 14.80 10.65
CA PHE A 65 -34.30 15.28 9.39
C PHE A 65 -32.77 15.43 9.43
N VAL A 66 -32.24 15.96 10.54
CA VAL A 66 -30.78 16.04 10.73
C VAL A 66 -30.14 14.66 10.78
N ARG A 67 -30.75 13.71 11.49
CA ARG A 67 -30.27 12.30 11.55
C ARG A 67 -30.29 11.64 10.18
N PHE A 68 -31.26 11.94 9.34
CA PHE A 68 -31.27 11.51 7.95
C PHE A 68 -30.11 12.11 7.15
N GLY A 69 -29.74 13.35 7.41
CA GLY A 69 -28.53 13.96 6.84
C GLY A 69 -27.24 13.21 7.22
N VAL A 70 -27.12 12.78 8.50
CA VAL A 70 -25.99 11.95 8.96
C VAL A 70 -25.93 10.63 8.19
N PHE A 71 -27.09 9.96 8.04
CA PHE A 71 -27.15 8.71 7.28
C PHE A 71 -26.69 8.89 5.82
N ILE A 72 -27.17 9.95 5.14
CA ILE A 72 -26.73 10.26 3.77
C ILE A 72 -25.21 10.47 3.74
N TRP A 73 -24.67 11.29 4.63
CA TRP A 73 -23.24 11.58 4.67
C TRP A 73 -22.42 10.31 4.87
N ASP A 74 -22.71 9.51 5.91
CA ASP A 74 -21.96 8.32 6.24
C ASP A 74 -22.04 7.28 5.12
N GLU A 75 -23.21 7.01 4.54
CA GLU A 75 -23.39 6.05 3.46
C GLU A 75 -22.56 6.44 2.23
N PHE A 76 -22.61 7.70 1.79
CA PHE A 76 -21.88 8.13 0.61
C PHE A 76 -20.38 8.30 0.88
N GLN A 77 -19.98 8.60 2.11
CA GLN A 77 -18.57 8.57 2.52
C GLN A 77 -18.00 7.15 2.41
N GLN A 78 -18.71 6.12 2.88
CA GLN A 78 -18.28 4.73 2.75
C GLN A 78 -18.19 4.29 1.28
N ARG A 79 -19.14 4.70 0.46
CA ARG A 79 -19.09 4.45 -1.00
C ARG A 79 -17.89 5.13 -1.66
N LEU A 80 -17.59 6.36 -1.27
CA LEU A 80 -16.40 7.10 -1.72
C LEU A 80 -15.12 6.32 -1.38
N LEU A 81 -14.96 5.91 -0.11
CA LEU A 81 -13.79 5.19 0.36
C LEU A 81 -13.61 3.85 -0.37
N LYS A 82 -14.72 3.12 -0.58
CA LYS A 82 -14.71 1.87 -1.37
C LYS A 82 -14.20 2.10 -2.79
N LEU A 83 -14.76 3.08 -3.50
CA LEU A 83 -14.36 3.36 -4.89
C LEU A 83 -12.90 3.78 -4.99
N LEU A 84 -12.46 4.69 -4.13
CA LEU A 84 -11.06 5.12 -4.05
C LEU A 84 -10.14 3.94 -3.76
N SER A 85 -10.54 3.04 -2.85
CA SER A 85 -9.74 1.87 -2.51
C SER A 85 -9.54 0.94 -3.70
N ILE A 86 -10.62 0.64 -4.43
CA ILE A 86 -10.56 -0.22 -5.61
C ILE A 86 -9.65 0.42 -6.67
N GLN A 87 -9.95 1.65 -7.08
CA GLN A 87 -9.21 2.33 -8.14
C GLN A 87 -7.72 2.51 -7.81
N THR A 88 -7.42 2.88 -6.56
CA THR A 88 -6.02 3.10 -6.15
C THR A 88 -5.25 1.79 -6.10
N LYS A 89 -5.83 0.73 -5.50
CA LYS A 89 -5.16 -0.56 -5.38
C LYS A 89 -4.98 -1.23 -6.74
N GLU A 90 -6.00 -1.23 -7.60
CA GLU A 90 -5.90 -1.78 -8.96
C GLU A 90 -4.81 -1.05 -9.76
N LYS A 91 -4.80 0.29 -9.72
CA LYS A 91 -3.79 1.07 -10.43
C LYS A 91 -2.37 0.85 -9.88
N LEU A 92 -2.21 0.75 -8.56
CA LEU A 92 -0.92 0.43 -7.93
C LEU A 92 -0.41 -0.95 -8.37
N ILE A 93 -1.27 -1.97 -8.37
CA ILE A 93 -0.92 -3.32 -8.80
C ILE A 93 -0.57 -3.34 -10.29
N THR A 94 -1.39 -2.68 -11.13
CA THR A 94 -1.10 -2.58 -12.56
C THR A 94 0.26 -1.93 -12.82
N ASN A 95 0.52 -0.79 -12.17
CA ASN A 95 1.79 -0.07 -12.34
C ASN A 95 2.98 -0.87 -11.76
N TYR A 96 2.78 -1.64 -10.68
CA TYR A 96 3.81 -2.51 -10.13
C TYR A 96 4.27 -3.58 -11.15
N TYR A 97 3.33 -4.19 -11.86
CA TYR A 97 3.66 -5.20 -12.87
C TYR A 97 4.20 -4.63 -14.19
N THR A 98 3.96 -3.35 -14.47
CA THR A 98 4.41 -2.70 -15.71
C THR A 98 5.64 -1.80 -15.52
N GLY A 99 6.04 -1.52 -14.29
CA GLY A 99 7.16 -0.66 -13.94
C GLY A 99 8.20 -1.39 -13.09
N ASP A 100 9.36 -0.77 -12.96
CA ASP A 100 10.45 -1.25 -12.09
C ASP A 100 10.32 -0.62 -10.69
N PHE A 101 9.55 -1.27 -9.82
CA PHE A 101 9.28 -0.80 -8.46
C PHE A 101 9.68 -1.82 -7.40
N GLU A 102 10.21 -1.34 -6.28
CA GLU A 102 10.55 -2.20 -5.14
C GLU A 102 9.30 -2.84 -4.52
N GLN A 103 9.29 -4.16 -4.42
CA GLN A 103 8.20 -4.94 -3.83
C GLN A 103 7.85 -4.46 -2.43
N SER A 104 8.86 -4.25 -1.57
CA SER A 104 8.70 -3.83 -0.17
C SER A 104 7.96 -2.50 -0.02
N GLU A 105 8.20 -1.56 -0.93
CA GLU A 105 7.51 -0.25 -0.91
C GLU A 105 6.04 -0.39 -1.32
N VAL A 106 5.75 -1.16 -2.37
CA VAL A 106 4.38 -1.37 -2.84
C VAL A 106 3.55 -2.14 -1.82
N GLU A 107 4.12 -3.18 -1.19
CA GLU A 107 3.48 -3.91 -0.09
C GLU A 107 3.17 -2.98 1.10
N SER A 108 4.11 -2.14 1.50
CA SER A 108 3.90 -1.15 2.58
C SER A 108 2.74 -0.20 2.25
N ILE A 109 2.67 0.29 1.00
CA ILE A 109 1.58 1.17 0.55
C ILE A 109 0.24 0.44 0.58
N LEU A 110 0.16 -0.79 0.04
CA LEU A 110 -1.09 -1.55 -0.07
C LEU A 110 -1.64 -2.02 1.28
N LEU A 111 -0.77 -2.46 2.19
CA LEU A 111 -1.19 -3.09 3.46
C LEU A 111 -1.36 -2.06 4.59
N THR A 112 -0.49 -1.07 4.68
CA THR A 112 -0.42 -0.19 5.86
C THR A 112 -0.75 1.26 5.52
N GLU A 113 -0.01 1.87 4.57
CA GLU A 113 -0.11 3.30 4.32
C GLU A 113 -1.48 3.70 3.75
N TRP A 114 -2.06 2.88 2.87
CA TRP A 114 -3.38 3.15 2.31
C TRP A 114 -4.47 3.27 3.39
N ASN A 115 -4.46 2.39 4.39
CA ASN A 115 -5.41 2.45 5.51
C ASN A 115 -5.23 3.74 6.32
N LEU A 116 -3.99 4.17 6.54
CA LEU A 116 -3.69 5.44 7.21
C LEU A 116 -4.14 6.64 6.36
N ILE A 117 -3.89 6.63 5.06
CA ILE A 117 -4.35 7.68 4.12
C ILE A 117 -5.88 7.77 4.12
N GLN A 118 -6.59 6.64 4.11
CA GLN A 118 -8.05 6.64 4.20
C GLN A 118 -8.54 7.28 5.51
N GLN A 119 -8.09 6.76 6.67
CA GLN A 119 -8.63 7.15 7.97
C GLN A 119 -8.14 8.53 8.43
N GLN A 120 -6.84 8.79 8.29
CA GLN A 120 -6.24 10.03 8.78
C GLN A 120 -6.12 11.12 7.69
N GLY A 121 -6.12 10.74 6.41
CA GLY A 121 -6.10 11.68 5.30
C GLY A 121 -7.50 12.06 4.83
N ILE A 122 -8.19 11.12 4.17
CA ILE A 122 -9.45 11.37 3.44
C ILE A 122 -10.60 11.65 4.41
N VAL A 123 -10.81 10.77 5.40
CA VAL A 123 -11.89 10.94 6.39
C VAL A 123 -11.66 12.20 7.20
N SER A 124 -10.42 12.47 7.61
CA SER A 124 -10.10 13.72 8.34
C SER A 124 -10.31 14.97 7.49
N PHE A 125 -10.03 14.93 6.19
CA PHE A 125 -10.32 16.04 5.28
C PHE A 125 -11.83 16.33 5.20
N ILE A 126 -12.64 15.30 5.00
CA ILE A 126 -14.10 15.43 4.95
C ILE A 126 -14.63 15.97 6.29
N SER A 127 -14.17 15.41 7.41
CA SER A 127 -14.55 15.83 8.76
C SER A 127 -14.09 17.27 9.07
N PHE A 128 -12.93 17.68 8.58
CA PHE A 128 -12.44 19.05 8.70
C PHE A 128 -13.39 20.05 8.00
N VAL A 129 -13.77 19.76 6.75
CA VAL A 129 -14.73 20.59 5.99
C VAL A 129 -16.08 20.63 6.69
N TYR A 130 -16.55 19.49 7.19
CA TYR A 130 -17.79 19.41 7.97
C TYR A 130 -17.74 20.29 9.22
N CYS A 131 -16.68 20.20 10.01
CA CYS A 131 -16.55 21.02 11.24
C CYS A 131 -16.58 22.51 10.94
N LEU A 132 -15.92 22.96 9.87
CA LEU A 132 -15.97 24.36 9.46
C LEU A 132 -17.37 24.77 9.01
N THR A 133 -18.03 23.96 8.20
CA THR A 133 -19.40 24.22 7.72
C THR A 133 -20.40 24.28 8.88
N PHE A 134 -20.29 23.31 9.81
CA PHE A 134 -21.15 23.25 10.99
C PHE A 134 -20.99 24.48 11.88
N SER A 135 -19.74 24.85 12.19
CA SER A 135 -19.47 26.06 13.00
C SER A 135 -19.93 27.33 12.30
N PHE A 136 -19.77 27.45 10.99
CA PHE A 136 -20.19 28.59 10.19
C PHE A 136 -21.71 28.74 10.16
N VAL A 137 -22.46 27.67 9.93
CA VAL A 137 -23.93 27.65 9.95
C VAL A 137 -24.46 28.06 11.33
N THR A 138 -23.87 27.48 12.38
CA THR A 138 -24.25 27.81 13.77
C THR A 138 -23.92 29.28 14.11
N PHE A 139 -22.78 29.77 13.65
CA PHE A 139 -22.40 31.19 13.82
C PHE A 139 -23.40 32.14 13.18
N ILE A 140 -23.83 31.90 11.93
CA ILE A 140 -24.86 32.73 11.28
C ILE A 140 -26.13 32.72 12.09
N TYR A 141 -26.56 31.57 12.61
CA TYR A 141 -27.77 31.46 13.41
C TYR A 141 -27.71 32.33 14.67
N ILE A 142 -26.65 32.28 15.47
CA ILE A 142 -26.54 33.09 16.69
C ILE A 142 -26.36 34.60 16.39
N ALA A 143 -25.68 34.91 15.27
CA ALA A 143 -25.51 36.31 14.84
C ALA A 143 -26.86 37.00 14.46
N ILE A 144 -27.81 36.22 13.91
CA ILE A 144 -29.15 36.67 13.59
C ILE A 144 -29.97 36.88 14.89
N LEU A 145 -29.75 36.09 15.93
CA LEU A 145 -30.47 36.20 17.19
C LEU A 145 -30.07 37.47 17.95
N ASP A 146 -28.77 37.67 18.19
CA ASP A 146 -28.23 38.89 18.77
C ASP A 146 -26.72 39.01 18.48
N LEU A 147 -26.35 40.08 17.78
CA LEU A 147 -24.96 40.28 17.36
C LEU A 147 -24.03 40.64 18.53
N LYS A 148 -24.51 41.39 19.53
CA LYS A 148 -23.70 41.80 20.70
C LYS A 148 -23.31 40.57 21.52
N MET A 149 -24.28 39.73 21.85
CA MET A 149 -24.02 38.47 22.57
C MET A 149 -23.16 37.52 21.78
N THR A 150 -23.36 37.42 20.47
CA THR A 150 -22.51 36.61 19.59
C THR A 150 -21.04 37.02 19.64
N ILE A 151 -20.74 38.32 19.60
CA ILE A 151 -19.36 38.81 19.71
C ILE A 151 -18.77 38.51 21.10
N ILE A 152 -19.55 38.64 22.17
CA ILE A 152 -19.10 38.28 23.53
C ILE A 152 -18.76 36.79 23.58
N PHE A 153 -19.66 35.90 23.17
CA PHE A 153 -19.40 34.47 23.16
C PHE A 153 -18.20 34.11 22.31
N LEU A 154 -18.02 34.72 21.12
CA LEU A 154 -16.86 34.48 20.26
C LEU A 154 -15.54 34.91 20.90
N ALA A 155 -15.51 36.07 21.55
CA ALA A 155 -14.31 36.55 22.24
C ALA A 155 -13.84 35.53 23.31
N PHE A 156 -14.78 34.95 24.06
CA PHE A 156 -14.47 33.91 25.03
C PHE A 156 -14.19 32.55 24.38
N ALA A 157 -14.80 32.24 23.23
CA ALA A 157 -14.59 30.98 22.49
C ALA A 157 -13.15 30.81 22.00
N ILE A 158 -12.42 31.87 21.80
CA ILE A 158 -11.01 31.84 21.36
C ILE A 158 -10.06 31.36 22.48
N LEU A 159 -10.40 31.62 23.75
CA LEU A 159 -9.51 31.32 24.90
C LEU A 159 -9.12 29.84 25.00
N PRO A 160 -10.05 28.84 24.89
CA PRO A 160 -9.69 27.43 24.91
C PRO A 160 -8.76 27.02 23.78
N LEU A 161 -8.84 27.70 22.62
CA LEU A 161 -8.02 27.39 21.44
C LEU A 161 -6.54 27.77 21.64
N LEU A 162 -6.25 28.73 22.51
CA LEU A 162 -4.88 29.18 22.82
C LEU A 162 -4.10 28.12 23.58
N ILE A 163 -4.76 27.29 24.40
CA ILE A 163 -4.09 26.31 25.25
C ILE A 163 -3.34 25.23 24.44
N PRO A 164 -3.95 24.50 23.48
CA PRO A 164 -3.23 23.57 22.64
C PRO A 164 -2.06 24.21 21.86
N TYR A 165 -2.22 25.46 21.44
CA TYR A 165 -1.17 26.20 20.73
C TYR A 165 0.09 26.36 21.61
N LEU A 166 -0.05 26.69 22.90
CA LEU A 166 1.06 26.80 23.85
C LEU A 166 1.81 25.47 24.06
N PHE A 167 1.11 24.35 23.97
CA PHE A 167 1.70 23.02 24.15
C PHE A 167 2.29 22.43 22.87
N THR A 168 1.91 22.91 21.68
CA THR A 168 2.26 22.33 20.37
C THR A 168 3.77 22.11 20.23
N LYS A 169 4.61 23.08 20.59
CA LYS A 169 6.06 22.99 20.45
C LYS A 169 6.64 21.87 21.31
N LYS A 170 6.20 21.75 22.56
CA LYS A 170 6.68 20.70 23.50
C LYS A 170 6.23 19.31 23.05
N ILE A 171 4.97 19.19 22.65
CA ILE A 171 4.41 17.92 22.14
C ILE A 171 5.16 17.47 20.87
N LYS A 172 5.48 18.41 19.95
CA LYS A 172 6.21 18.08 18.72
C LYS A 172 7.61 17.54 19.01
N VAL A 173 8.34 18.10 19.96
CA VAL A 173 9.67 17.60 20.34
C VAL A 173 9.54 16.19 20.91
N LYS A 174 8.62 15.95 21.84
CA LYS A 174 8.42 14.62 22.43
C LYS A 174 7.92 13.59 21.42
N ALA A 175 7.12 13.99 20.45
CA ALA A 175 6.69 13.13 19.35
C ALA A 175 7.85 12.73 18.44
N GLN A 176 8.81 13.61 18.19
CA GLN A 176 10.02 13.30 17.42
C GLN A 176 10.94 12.33 18.18
N GLU A 177 11.17 12.54 19.47
CA GLU A 177 11.95 11.64 20.34
C GLU A 177 11.34 10.23 20.33
N TRP A 178 10.04 10.14 20.60
CA TRP A 178 9.31 8.87 20.54
C TRP A 178 9.41 8.20 19.16
N SER A 179 9.22 8.96 18.08
CA SER A 179 9.26 8.41 16.72
C SER A 179 10.63 7.80 16.38
N GLN A 180 11.73 8.47 16.75
CA GLN A 180 13.09 7.97 16.54
C GLN A 180 13.37 6.70 17.36
N ASN A 181 13.00 6.68 18.63
CA ASN A 181 13.19 5.52 19.51
C ASN A 181 12.29 4.34 19.08
N ASN A 182 11.08 4.61 18.63
CA ASN A 182 10.15 3.59 18.11
C ASN A 182 10.67 2.93 16.81
N GLN A 183 11.26 3.71 15.89
CA GLN A 183 11.90 3.14 14.69
C GLN A 183 13.05 2.19 15.06
N GLN A 184 13.91 2.58 16.02
CA GLN A 184 14.98 1.71 16.50
C GLN A 184 14.44 0.45 17.20
N TYR A 185 13.36 0.58 17.96
CA TYR A 185 12.69 -0.54 18.59
C TYR A 185 12.13 -1.52 17.57
N ILE A 186 11.39 -1.04 16.57
CA ILE A 186 10.81 -1.87 15.50
C ILE A 186 11.91 -2.63 14.76
N ALA A 187 12.99 -1.97 14.35
CA ALA A 187 14.11 -2.63 13.68
C ALA A 187 14.70 -3.77 14.51
N ARG A 188 14.93 -3.52 15.82
CA ARG A 188 15.39 -4.56 16.73
C ARG A 188 14.39 -5.68 16.94
N GLN A 189 13.11 -5.35 17.04
CA GLN A 189 12.05 -6.34 17.20
C GLN A 189 12.02 -7.32 16.02
N HIS A 190 12.10 -6.83 14.78
CA HIS A 190 12.18 -7.68 13.58
C HIS A 190 13.39 -8.61 13.66
N GLU A 191 14.59 -8.09 13.96
CA GLU A 191 15.80 -8.90 14.10
C GLU A 191 15.62 -10.04 15.12
N PHE A 192 15.06 -9.75 16.29
CA PHE A 192 14.89 -10.75 17.35
C PHE A 192 13.77 -11.77 17.03
N ILE A 193 12.74 -11.38 16.29
CA ILE A 193 11.67 -12.30 15.85
C ILE A 193 12.20 -13.23 14.76
N ASP A 194 12.87 -12.71 13.76
CA ASP A 194 13.38 -13.46 12.61
C ASP A 194 14.45 -14.48 13.05
N TYR A 195 15.33 -14.06 13.93
CA TYR A 195 16.40 -14.95 14.44
C TYR A 195 16.01 -15.74 15.71
N LYS A 196 14.71 -15.92 15.99
CA LYS A 196 14.21 -16.71 17.13
C LYS A 196 14.89 -18.08 17.26
N ARG A 197 15.11 -18.77 16.12
CA ARG A 197 15.75 -20.09 16.09
C ARG A 197 17.21 -20.02 16.58
N VAL A 198 17.93 -18.98 16.21
CA VAL A 198 19.32 -18.74 16.66
C VAL A 198 19.35 -18.53 18.17
N ILE A 199 18.49 -17.62 18.69
CA ILE A 199 18.38 -17.32 20.12
C ILE A 199 18.13 -18.59 20.94
N LYS A 200 17.20 -19.45 20.48
CA LYS A 200 16.88 -20.73 21.12
C LYS A 200 18.04 -21.73 21.06
N ASN A 201 18.72 -21.84 19.91
CA ASN A 201 19.83 -22.76 19.75
C ASN A 201 21.01 -22.44 20.69
N PHE A 202 21.25 -21.14 20.94
CA PHE A 202 22.30 -20.70 21.85
C PHE A 202 21.85 -20.56 23.31
N ARG A 203 20.52 -20.79 23.61
CA ARG A 203 19.91 -20.70 24.96
C ARG A 203 20.13 -19.35 25.64
N VAL A 204 20.00 -18.26 24.86
CA VAL A 204 20.22 -16.87 25.33
C VAL A 204 18.92 -16.07 25.40
N GLU A 205 17.77 -16.73 25.56
CA GLU A 205 16.44 -16.10 25.59
C GLU A 205 16.32 -15.03 26.66
N SER A 206 16.88 -15.28 27.86
CA SER A 206 16.82 -14.32 28.96
C SER A 206 17.56 -13.01 28.64
N ILE A 207 18.71 -13.10 27.96
CA ILE A 207 19.48 -11.94 27.51
C ILE A 207 18.70 -11.19 26.40
N ALA A 208 18.15 -11.91 25.45
CA ALA A 208 17.35 -11.37 24.37
C ALA A 208 16.12 -10.61 24.90
N ILE A 209 15.36 -11.23 25.83
CA ILE A 209 14.20 -10.61 26.47
C ILE A 209 14.59 -9.37 27.28
N SER A 210 15.71 -9.42 28.01
CA SER A 210 16.19 -8.28 28.78
C SER A 210 16.56 -7.09 27.90
N ASN A 211 17.28 -7.33 26.80
CA ASN A 211 17.70 -6.29 25.85
C ASN A 211 16.50 -5.66 25.16
N LEU A 212 15.56 -6.47 24.66
CA LEU A 212 14.35 -5.96 24.02
C LEU A 212 13.45 -5.24 25.04
N GLY A 213 13.32 -5.78 26.25
CA GLY A 213 12.56 -5.20 27.35
C GLY A 213 13.05 -3.82 27.78
N CYS A 214 14.37 -3.55 27.74
CA CYS A 214 14.90 -2.21 28.00
C CYS A 214 14.44 -1.21 26.92
N LYS A 215 14.45 -1.60 25.64
CA LYS A 215 14.00 -0.75 24.54
C LYS A 215 12.49 -0.51 24.58
N ILE A 216 11.70 -1.54 24.89
CA ILE A 216 10.24 -1.40 25.08
C ILE A 216 9.96 -0.36 26.16
N ARG A 217 10.57 -0.50 27.35
CA ARG A 217 10.35 0.46 28.45
C ARG A 217 10.71 1.90 28.09
N ALA A 218 11.82 2.09 27.39
CA ALA A 218 12.24 3.43 26.95
C ALA A 218 11.23 4.03 25.95
N THR A 219 10.80 3.26 24.96
CA THR A 219 9.85 3.72 23.94
C THR A 219 8.47 4.03 24.53
N GLU A 220 7.99 3.18 25.46
CA GLU A 220 6.72 3.38 26.16
C GLU A 220 6.77 4.58 27.11
N GLU A 221 7.90 4.85 27.76
CA GLU A 221 8.09 6.06 28.58
C GLU A 221 8.01 7.33 27.73
N ASP A 222 8.67 7.35 26.57
CA ASP A 222 8.58 8.49 25.64
C ASP A 222 7.15 8.71 25.15
N TYR A 223 6.44 7.61 24.83
CA TYR A 223 5.03 7.63 24.44
C TYR A 223 4.14 8.19 25.55
N TYR A 224 4.37 7.73 26.79
CA TYR A 224 3.67 8.22 27.96
C TYR A 224 3.88 9.73 28.15
N GLN A 225 5.14 10.20 28.10
CA GLN A 225 5.45 11.62 28.27
C GLN A 225 4.80 12.51 27.21
N MET A 226 4.82 12.05 25.94
CA MET A 226 4.12 12.75 24.85
C MET A 226 2.62 12.83 25.12
N ASN A 227 1.99 11.71 25.49
CA ASN A 227 0.55 11.67 25.74
C ASN A 227 0.14 12.40 27.03
N HIS A 228 1.00 12.40 28.05
CA HIS A 228 0.78 13.18 29.28
C HIS A 228 0.70 14.67 28.97
N LEU A 229 1.59 15.21 28.14
CA LEU A 229 1.51 16.61 27.69
C LEU A 229 0.24 16.89 26.89
N ARG A 230 -0.20 15.96 26.01
CA ARG A 230 -1.47 16.07 25.29
C ARG A 230 -2.66 16.09 26.25
N PHE A 231 -2.65 15.20 27.23
CA PHE A 231 -3.69 15.11 28.24
C PHE A 231 -3.78 16.38 29.11
N LEU A 232 -2.65 16.91 29.59
CA LEU A 232 -2.59 18.18 30.32
C LEU A 232 -3.13 19.33 29.49
N SER A 233 -2.72 19.43 28.22
CA SER A 233 -3.23 20.43 27.28
C SER A 233 -4.76 20.33 27.14
N LYS A 234 -5.28 19.11 27.01
CA LYS A 234 -6.73 18.87 26.88
C LYS A 234 -7.51 19.25 28.15
N ILE A 235 -7.01 18.87 29.32
CA ILE A 235 -7.65 19.22 30.61
C ILE A 235 -7.69 20.73 30.78
N LEU A 236 -6.56 21.42 30.56
CA LEU A 236 -6.50 22.88 30.70
C LEU A 236 -7.43 23.57 29.69
N ALA A 237 -7.46 23.09 28.44
CA ALA A 237 -8.39 23.61 27.44
C ALA A 237 -9.86 23.41 27.86
N ASN A 238 -10.21 22.26 28.44
CA ASN A 238 -11.56 21.99 28.93
C ASN A 238 -11.93 22.86 30.14
N LEU A 239 -11.02 23.12 31.07
CA LEU A 239 -11.22 24.04 32.18
C LEU A 239 -11.48 25.48 31.70
N VAL A 240 -10.64 25.96 30.76
CA VAL A 240 -10.82 27.26 30.14
C VAL A 240 -12.13 27.32 29.34
N SER A 241 -12.52 26.22 28.66
CA SER A 241 -13.81 26.13 27.96
C SER A 241 -14.99 26.30 28.91
N GLY A 242 -14.95 25.71 30.12
CA GLY A 242 -15.96 25.94 31.13
C GLY A 242 -16.10 27.42 31.49
N ILE A 243 -15.00 28.10 31.77
CA ILE A 243 -15.00 29.56 32.03
C ILE A 243 -15.57 30.32 30.84
N SER A 244 -15.13 29.93 29.64
CA SER A 244 -15.56 30.56 28.37
C SER A 244 -17.03 30.34 28.05
N SER A 245 -17.69 29.37 28.64
CA SER A 245 -19.12 29.09 28.51
C SER A 245 -19.96 29.78 29.59
N PHE A 246 -19.54 29.71 30.87
CA PHE A 246 -20.31 30.21 31.98
C PHE A 246 -20.26 31.75 32.11
N LEU A 247 -19.13 32.38 31.79
CA LEU A 247 -19.00 33.82 31.94
C LEU A 247 -19.87 34.61 30.94
N PRO A 248 -19.87 34.29 29.63
CA PRO A 248 -20.80 34.92 28.69
C PRO A 248 -22.27 34.63 29.01
N LEU A 249 -22.59 33.42 29.53
CA LEU A 249 -23.93 33.09 29.98
C LEU A 249 -24.37 34.03 31.13
N ALA A 250 -23.53 34.25 32.13
CA ALA A 250 -23.82 35.17 33.24
C ALA A 250 -24.02 36.60 32.74
N ILE A 251 -23.21 37.08 31.79
CA ILE A 251 -23.37 38.39 31.14
C ILE A 251 -24.72 38.43 30.39
N GLY A 252 -25.09 37.38 29.65
CA GLY A 252 -26.38 37.32 28.95
C GLY A 252 -27.56 37.32 29.88
N VAL A 253 -27.50 36.62 31.00
CA VAL A 253 -28.54 36.65 32.05
C VAL A 253 -28.63 38.07 32.65
N TYR A 254 -27.50 38.75 32.88
CA TYR A 254 -27.50 40.13 33.32
C TYR A 254 -28.24 41.05 32.34
N PHE A 255 -28.00 40.98 31.03
CA PHE A 255 -28.74 41.73 30.03
C PHE A 255 -30.24 41.37 30.01
N SER A 256 -30.55 40.09 30.28
CA SER A 256 -31.96 39.67 30.39
C SER A 256 -32.66 40.28 31.62
N ILE A 257 -31.98 40.41 32.74
CA ILE A 257 -32.52 41.10 33.95
C ILE A 257 -32.74 42.58 33.68
N GLN A 258 -31.88 43.24 32.90
CA GLN A 258 -32.05 44.63 32.49
C GLN A 258 -33.18 44.85 31.48
N GLY A 259 -33.73 43.75 30.90
CA GLY A 259 -34.80 43.83 29.91
C GLY A 259 -34.31 44.03 28.47
N ASP A 260 -32.99 44.02 28.23
CA ASP A 260 -32.39 44.22 26.90
C ASP A 260 -32.55 42.98 26.01
N LEU A 261 -32.61 41.79 26.60
CA LEU A 261 -32.69 40.50 25.89
C LEU A 261 -33.68 39.55 26.55
N LYS A 262 -34.35 38.70 25.74
CA LYS A 262 -35.16 37.59 26.27
C LYS A 262 -34.26 36.48 26.80
N LEU A 263 -34.59 35.89 27.93
CA LEU A 263 -33.86 34.75 28.50
C LEU A 263 -33.81 33.54 27.53
N SER A 264 -34.86 33.32 26.73
CA SER A 264 -34.92 32.29 25.68
C SER A 264 -33.84 32.48 24.64
N VAL A 265 -33.55 33.71 24.22
CA VAL A 265 -32.47 34.05 23.27
C VAL A 265 -31.09 33.79 23.88
N VAL A 266 -30.88 34.21 25.14
CA VAL A 266 -29.61 33.95 25.85
C VAL A 266 -29.32 32.46 25.93
N MET A 267 -30.32 31.65 26.26
CA MET A 267 -30.18 30.17 26.32
C MET A 267 -29.92 29.54 24.96
N ALA A 268 -30.57 30.04 23.89
CA ALA A 268 -30.29 29.59 22.53
C ALA A 268 -28.84 29.86 22.12
N ILE A 269 -28.33 31.07 22.38
CA ILE A 269 -26.96 31.45 22.07
C ILE A 269 -25.96 30.60 22.90
N TYR A 270 -26.23 30.42 24.19
CA TYR A 270 -25.40 29.56 25.05
C TYR A 270 -25.28 28.11 24.52
N LEU A 271 -26.40 27.49 24.20
CA LEU A 271 -26.42 26.12 23.68
C LEU A 271 -25.78 25.99 22.30
N ALA A 272 -25.92 27.02 21.47
CA ALA A 272 -25.29 27.08 20.15
C ALA A 272 -23.79 27.39 20.23
N SER A 273 -23.29 28.08 21.24
CA SER A 273 -21.89 28.49 21.37
C SER A 273 -20.95 27.29 21.50
N ASP A 274 -21.33 26.25 22.27
CA ASP A 274 -20.55 24.99 22.35
C ASP A 274 -20.47 24.26 21.00
N ARG A 275 -21.52 24.40 20.19
CA ARG A 275 -21.59 23.85 18.82
C ARG A 275 -20.76 24.65 17.80
N ILE A 276 -20.10 25.72 18.20
CA ILE A 276 -19.07 26.41 17.42
C ILE A 276 -17.68 26.00 17.89
N ILE A 277 -17.44 26.02 19.21
CA ILE A 277 -16.12 25.79 19.79
C ILE A 277 -15.65 24.34 19.61
N SER A 278 -16.50 23.40 19.97
CA SER A 278 -16.16 21.97 19.93
C SER A 278 -15.80 21.49 18.51
N PRO A 279 -16.57 21.78 17.44
CA PRO A 279 -16.16 21.42 16.09
C PRO A 279 -14.89 22.15 15.61
N LEU A 280 -14.64 23.39 16.01
CA LEU A 280 -13.39 24.08 15.66
C LEU A 280 -12.16 23.42 16.30
N LEU A 281 -12.27 22.97 17.54
CA LEU A 281 -11.21 22.16 18.19
C LEU A 281 -10.98 20.84 17.45
N ASN A 282 -12.06 20.16 17.07
CA ASN A 282 -11.97 18.93 16.29
C ASN A 282 -11.37 19.18 14.89
N ALA A 283 -11.69 20.33 14.27
CA ALA A 283 -11.09 20.70 12.97
C ALA A 283 -9.57 20.83 13.07
N MET A 284 -9.02 21.36 14.17
CA MET A 284 -7.58 21.41 14.38
C MET A 284 -6.96 20.00 14.49
N ASP A 285 -7.62 19.07 15.18
CA ASP A 285 -7.16 17.68 15.28
C ASP A 285 -7.20 16.99 13.90
N PHE A 286 -8.27 17.15 13.15
CA PHE A 286 -8.38 16.61 11.79
C PHE A 286 -7.33 17.20 10.85
N TYR A 287 -7.05 18.49 10.95
CA TYR A 287 -5.99 19.15 10.18
C TYR A 287 -4.60 18.55 10.50
N GLN A 288 -4.32 18.30 11.78
CA GLN A 288 -3.07 17.65 12.19
C GLN A 288 -2.95 16.23 11.65
N LYS A 289 -4.01 15.41 11.79
CA LYS A 289 -4.06 14.03 11.24
C LYS A 289 -3.83 14.03 9.73
N MET A 290 -4.48 14.91 9.01
CA MET A 290 -4.31 15.05 7.57
C MET A 290 -2.86 15.38 7.18
N ASN A 291 -2.19 16.25 7.94
CA ASN A 291 -0.80 16.61 7.66
C ASN A 291 0.18 15.45 7.87
N THR A 292 -0.11 14.51 8.77
CA THR A 292 0.74 13.33 8.95
C THR A 292 0.72 12.37 7.75
N THR A 293 -0.32 12.40 6.94
CA THR A 293 -0.46 11.51 5.76
C THR A 293 0.13 12.10 4.48
N ILE A 294 0.49 13.39 4.44
CA ILE A 294 1.01 14.05 3.24
C ILE A 294 2.23 13.34 2.64
N PRO A 295 3.27 12.95 3.41
CA PRO A 295 4.43 12.24 2.85
C PRO A 295 4.06 10.89 2.23
N MET A 296 3.11 10.17 2.83
CA MET A 296 2.61 8.88 2.33
C MET A 296 1.88 9.05 1.00
N VAL A 297 1.00 10.06 0.91
CA VAL A 297 0.29 10.39 -0.35
C VAL A 297 1.27 10.82 -1.45
N GLN A 298 2.30 11.59 -1.12
CA GLN A 298 3.33 11.98 -2.09
C GLN A 298 4.10 10.78 -2.62
N ARG A 299 4.45 9.83 -1.75
CA ARG A 299 5.10 8.57 -2.14
C ARG A 299 4.17 7.76 -3.04
N MET A 300 2.96 7.50 -2.60
CA MET A 300 1.95 6.76 -3.38
C MET A 300 1.70 7.40 -4.75
N ASN A 301 1.66 8.73 -4.86
CA ASN A 301 1.42 9.42 -6.13
C ASN A 301 2.54 9.17 -7.16
N LYS A 302 3.79 8.94 -6.74
CA LYS A 302 4.85 8.55 -7.69
C LYS A 302 4.49 7.27 -8.45
N TYR A 303 3.91 6.31 -7.73
CA TYR A 303 3.47 5.04 -8.31
C TYR A 303 2.19 5.18 -9.14
N LEU A 304 1.26 6.05 -8.71
CA LEU A 304 0.00 6.29 -9.43
C LEU A 304 0.17 7.15 -10.69
N GLU A 305 1.15 8.06 -10.71
CA GLU A 305 1.45 8.93 -11.86
C GLU A 305 2.35 8.25 -12.90
N PHE A 306 2.83 7.03 -12.62
CA PHE A 306 3.58 6.25 -13.60
C PHE A 306 2.66 5.88 -14.77
N GLU A 307 3.11 6.18 -15.97
CA GLU A 307 2.49 5.73 -17.21
C GLU A 307 3.45 4.72 -17.85
N PRO A 308 3.04 3.46 -18.03
CA PRO A 308 3.86 2.48 -18.72
C PRO A 308 4.14 2.96 -20.13
N MET A 309 5.37 2.74 -20.59
CA MET A 309 5.71 2.99 -21.99
C MET A 309 4.75 2.15 -22.85
N LYS A 310 4.18 2.77 -23.87
CA LYS A 310 3.37 2.03 -24.84
C LYS A 310 4.28 1.00 -25.51
N GLU A 311 3.83 -0.24 -25.54
CA GLU A 311 4.45 -1.27 -26.35
C GLU A 311 4.39 -0.82 -27.83
N GLU A 312 5.52 -0.41 -28.37
CA GLU A 312 5.64 -0.29 -29.82
C GLU A 312 5.73 -1.70 -30.40
N GLU A 313 4.94 -1.97 -31.45
CA GLU A 313 4.98 -3.25 -32.17
C GLU A 313 6.39 -3.52 -32.66
N LEU A 314 7.00 -4.58 -32.15
CA LEU A 314 8.38 -4.94 -32.43
C LEU A 314 8.51 -5.54 -33.84
N LEU A 315 9.39 -4.98 -34.64
CA LEU A 315 9.78 -5.50 -35.95
C LEU A 315 10.70 -6.73 -35.87
N VAL A 316 11.11 -7.15 -34.67
CA VAL A 316 12.01 -8.30 -34.46
C VAL A 316 11.19 -9.58 -34.38
N THR A 317 11.39 -10.49 -35.33
CA THR A 317 10.71 -11.79 -35.39
C THR A 317 11.61 -12.95 -35.00
N GLU A 318 12.92 -12.80 -35.09
CA GLU A 318 13.92 -13.85 -34.85
C GLU A 318 14.74 -13.58 -33.59
N VAL A 319 15.02 -14.64 -32.81
CA VAL A 319 15.80 -14.57 -31.56
C VAL A 319 17.30 -14.69 -31.85
N PHE A 320 17.67 -15.51 -32.82
CA PHE A 320 19.07 -15.90 -33.04
C PHE A 320 19.74 -15.14 -34.18
N PRO A 321 21.07 -14.86 -34.02
CA PRO A 321 21.89 -15.12 -32.86
C PRO A 321 21.62 -14.17 -31.70
N ILE A 322 21.75 -14.65 -30.44
CA ILE A 322 21.83 -13.81 -29.25
C ILE A 322 23.27 -13.39 -29.06
N GLN A 323 23.54 -12.12 -29.01
CA GLN A 323 24.90 -11.60 -28.92
C GLN A 323 25.01 -10.48 -27.88
N LEU A 324 25.95 -10.66 -26.95
CA LEU A 324 26.38 -9.60 -26.04
C LEU A 324 27.78 -9.13 -26.45
N THR A 325 27.95 -7.82 -26.58
CA THR A 325 29.21 -7.22 -27.03
C THR A 325 29.66 -6.16 -26.04
N ASN A 326 30.85 -6.35 -25.49
CA ASN A 326 31.53 -5.42 -24.59
C ASN A 326 30.68 -4.99 -23.39
N ILE A 327 30.04 -5.97 -22.73
CA ILE A 327 29.17 -5.71 -21.59
C ILE A 327 29.99 -5.32 -20.37
N HIS A 328 29.63 -4.17 -19.79
CA HIS A 328 30.15 -3.71 -18.51
C HIS A 328 29.00 -3.40 -17.56
N LEU A 329 28.98 -4.06 -16.40
CA LEU A 329 27.93 -3.92 -15.39
C LEU A 329 28.53 -3.78 -14.00
N THR A 330 28.14 -2.70 -13.31
CA THR A 330 28.50 -2.41 -11.92
C THR A 330 27.22 -2.31 -11.08
N LEU A 331 27.14 -3.08 -9.98
CA LEU A 331 26.06 -3.04 -9.01
C LEU A 331 26.62 -2.69 -7.62
N LYS A 332 26.03 -1.71 -6.95
CA LYS A 332 26.45 -1.27 -5.59
C LYS A 332 27.97 -1.08 -5.47
N GLU A 333 28.58 -0.37 -6.43
CA GLU A 333 30.02 -0.07 -6.51
C GLU A 333 30.95 -1.26 -6.81
N HIS A 334 30.38 -2.46 -7.06
CA HIS A 334 31.16 -3.64 -7.47
C HIS A 334 30.94 -3.94 -8.95
N THR A 335 32.03 -4.07 -9.72
CA THR A 335 31.97 -4.50 -11.11
C THR A 335 31.67 -6.01 -11.15
N ILE A 336 30.54 -6.38 -11.72
CA ILE A 336 30.06 -7.77 -11.83
C ILE A 336 30.44 -8.36 -13.18
N LEU A 337 30.24 -7.61 -14.28
CA LEU A 337 30.62 -8.02 -15.62
C LEU A 337 31.58 -7.00 -16.21
N ASN A 338 32.65 -7.45 -16.84
CA ASN A 338 33.71 -6.57 -17.35
C ASN A 338 34.17 -7.00 -18.73
N GLU A 339 33.93 -6.16 -19.76
CA GLU A 339 34.27 -6.43 -21.14
C GLU A 339 33.79 -7.81 -21.63
N LEU A 340 32.58 -8.19 -21.23
CA LEU A 340 32.06 -9.52 -21.49
C LEU A 340 31.52 -9.62 -22.93
N HIS A 341 31.92 -10.68 -23.61
CA HIS A 341 31.41 -11.08 -24.92
C HIS A 341 30.78 -12.48 -24.84
N PHE A 342 29.58 -12.60 -25.41
CA PHE A 342 28.85 -13.87 -25.44
C PHE A 342 28.11 -14.00 -26.75
N MET A 343 27.99 -15.23 -27.26
CA MET A 343 27.24 -15.52 -28.48
C MET A 343 26.57 -16.89 -28.39
N MET A 344 25.29 -16.93 -28.72
CA MET A 344 24.48 -18.15 -28.80
C MET A 344 23.75 -18.21 -30.13
N ASN A 345 23.88 -19.35 -30.83
CA ASN A 345 23.17 -19.65 -32.06
C ASN A 345 21.98 -20.58 -31.80
N LYS A 346 21.10 -20.69 -32.78
CA LYS A 346 19.95 -21.62 -32.72
C LYS A 346 20.40 -23.06 -32.54
N GLY A 347 19.75 -23.77 -31.63
CA GLY A 347 20.04 -25.16 -31.29
C GLY A 347 21.25 -25.35 -30.39
N GLU A 348 21.93 -24.28 -29.96
CA GLU A 348 23.05 -24.42 -29.01
C GLU A 348 22.53 -24.67 -27.59
N ARG A 349 23.21 -25.54 -26.90
CA ARG A 349 23.02 -25.90 -25.49
C ARG A 349 24.30 -25.51 -24.75
N ILE A 350 24.17 -24.52 -23.88
CA ILE A 350 25.30 -23.86 -23.23
C ILE A 350 25.30 -24.16 -21.74
N LEU A 351 26.43 -24.61 -21.22
CA LEU A 351 26.69 -24.72 -19.80
C LEU A 351 27.48 -23.47 -19.34
N LEU A 352 26.95 -22.76 -18.35
CA LEU A 352 27.60 -21.61 -17.71
C LEU A 352 28.08 -22.00 -16.31
N MET A 353 29.37 -22.04 -16.12
CA MET A 353 30.03 -22.39 -14.87
C MET A 353 30.76 -21.21 -14.24
N GLY A 354 31.14 -21.33 -12.99
CA GLY A 354 31.94 -20.33 -12.27
C GLY A 354 31.67 -20.35 -10.77
N PRO A 355 32.50 -19.70 -9.96
CA PRO A 355 32.30 -19.64 -8.51
C PRO A 355 30.99 -18.93 -8.13
N SER A 356 30.49 -19.16 -6.90
CA SER A 356 29.33 -18.41 -6.38
C SER A 356 29.65 -16.92 -6.34
N GLY A 357 28.70 -16.08 -6.75
CA GLY A 357 28.89 -14.63 -6.81
C GLY A 357 29.69 -14.11 -8.03
N SER A 358 30.05 -14.95 -9.00
CA SER A 358 30.78 -14.50 -10.20
C SER A 358 29.92 -13.73 -11.21
N GLY A 359 28.58 -13.60 -11.00
CA GLY A 359 27.70 -12.86 -11.89
C GLY A 359 26.94 -13.70 -12.92
N LYS A 360 26.86 -15.03 -12.76
CA LYS A 360 26.17 -15.95 -13.70
C LYS A 360 24.67 -15.62 -13.83
N THR A 361 23.95 -15.56 -12.72
CA THR A 361 22.53 -15.16 -12.68
C THR A 361 22.35 -13.76 -13.27
N THR A 362 23.23 -12.81 -12.92
CA THR A 362 23.22 -11.45 -13.47
C THR A 362 23.40 -11.43 -15.01
N LEU A 363 24.20 -12.35 -15.55
CA LEU A 363 24.33 -12.51 -17.01
C LEU A 363 23.03 -13.03 -17.64
N LEU A 364 22.35 -14.00 -17.01
CA LEU A 364 21.03 -14.44 -17.46
C LEU A 364 19.99 -13.33 -17.38
N ASP A 365 20.00 -12.54 -16.31
CA ASP A 365 19.09 -11.39 -16.13
C ASP A 365 19.34 -10.32 -17.21
N CYS A 366 20.60 -10.09 -17.62
CA CYS A 366 20.90 -9.24 -18.76
C CYS A 366 20.33 -9.78 -20.08
N ILE A 367 20.45 -11.10 -20.33
CA ILE A 367 19.90 -11.73 -21.55
C ILE A 367 18.37 -11.67 -21.54
N TYR A 368 17.75 -11.88 -20.37
CA TYR A 368 16.30 -11.84 -20.20
C TYR A 368 15.74 -10.42 -20.27
N GLY A 369 16.58 -9.40 -20.04
CA GLY A 369 16.22 -7.99 -20.10
C GLY A 369 15.77 -7.38 -18.78
N ASP A 370 15.95 -8.07 -17.66
CA ASP A 370 15.63 -7.55 -16.32
C ASP A 370 16.72 -6.60 -15.81
N ILE A 371 17.97 -6.77 -16.27
CA ILE A 371 19.09 -5.88 -15.94
C ILE A 371 19.69 -5.28 -17.21
N HIS A 372 19.81 -3.95 -17.26
CA HIS A 372 20.47 -3.23 -18.33
C HIS A 372 21.90 -2.87 -17.91
N PRO A 373 22.95 -3.31 -18.67
CA PRO A 373 24.32 -2.92 -18.41
C PRO A 373 24.56 -1.44 -18.71
N GLN A 374 25.53 -0.83 -18.04
CA GLN A 374 25.88 0.58 -18.25
C GLN A 374 26.61 0.81 -19.58
N VAL A 375 27.35 -0.21 -20.05
CA VAL A 375 28.10 -0.15 -21.32
C VAL A 375 27.94 -1.48 -22.03
N GLY A 376 27.94 -1.44 -23.35
CA GLY A 376 27.83 -2.58 -24.23
C GLY A 376 26.46 -2.72 -24.87
N GLN A 377 26.27 -3.79 -25.62
CA GLN A 377 25.06 -4.02 -26.41
C GLN A 377 24.63 -5.49 -26.32
N LEU A 378 23.34 -5.70 -26.10
CA LEU A 378 22.66 -6.99 -26.33
C LEU A 378 21.90 -6.88 -27.65
N SER A 379 22.06 -7.87 -28.53
CA SER A 379 21.29 -7.94 -29.78
C SER A 379 20.68 -9.32 -30.00
N PHE A 380 19.49 -9.31 -30.61
CA PHE A 380 18.77 -10.47 -31.12
C PHE A 380 18.67 -10.35 -32.63
N ALA A 381 19.16 -11.35 -33.35
CA ALA A 381 19.24 -11.34 -34.82
C ALA A 381 19.89 -10.05 -35.38
N GLY A 382 20.82 -9.46 -34.64
CA GLY A 382 21.49 -8.20 -35.03
C GLY A 382 20.78 -6.90 -34.66
N VAL A 383 19.58 -6.97 -34.08
CA VAL A 383 18.83 -5.80 -33.59
C VAL A 383 19.14 -5.57 -32.10
N ASN A 384 19.44 -4.31 -31.74
CA ASN A 384 19.77 -3.94 -30.37
C ASN A 384 18.54 -4.11 -29.45
N ALA A 385 18.65 -4.98 -28.44
CA ALA A 385 17.58 -5.27 -27.50
C ALA A 385 17.18 -4.07 -26.62
N TYR A 386 18.11 -3.15 -26.36
CA TYR A 386 17.85 -2.00 -25.48
C TYR A 386 17.18 -0.82 -26.21
N GLU A 387 17.13 -0.87 -27.53
CA GLU A 387 16.36 0.09 -28.35
C GLU A 387 14.92 -0.40 -28.56
N THR A 388 14.62 -1.64 -28.16
CA THR A 388 13.31 -2.27 -28.27
C THR A 388 12.75 -2.55 -26.87
N ASN A 389 11.44 -2.71 -26.79
CA ASN A 389 10.79 -3.09 -25.52
C ASN A 389 11.15 -4.55 -25.16
N ASN A 390 11.37 -4.83 -23.86
CA ASN A 390 11.65 -6.18 -23.33
C ASN A 390 10.55 -7.23 -23.60
N ALA A 391 9.39 -6.82 -24.12
CA ALA A 391 8.26 -7.71 -24.43
C ALA A 391 8.65 -8.83 -25.41
N PHE A 392 9.49 -8.54 -26.41
CA PHE A 392 9.97 -9.56 -27.35
C PHE A 392 10.79 -10.66 -26.66
N GLN A 393 11.74 -10.25 -25.81
CA GLN A 393 12.58 -11.18 -25.06
C GLN A 393 11.72 -12.11 -24.20
N LYS A 394 10.79 -11.53 -23.43
CA LYS A 394 9.88 -12.26 -22.53
C LYS A 394 8.88 -13.16 -23.27
N ALA A 395 8.54 -12.84 -24.52
CA ALA A 395 7.69 -13.69 -25.36
C ALA A 395 8.41 -14.90 -25.95
N LYS A 396 9.75 -14.82 -26.11
CA LYS A 396 10.54 -15.84 -26.82
C LYS A 396 11.51 -16.59 -25.92
N ILE A 397 11.86 -16.04 -24.76
CA ILE A 397 12.81 -16.59 -23.82
C ILE A 397 12.08 -16.96 -22.52
N GLY A 398 12.10 -18.25 -22.18
CA GLY A 398 11.62 -18.73 -20.89
C GLY A 398 12.72 -18.70 -19.84
N TYR A 399 12.39 -18.32 -18.60
CA TYR A 399 13.35 -18.29 -17.50
C TYR A 399 12.92 -19.23 -16.37
N PHE A 400 13.72 -20.25 -16.13
CA PHE A 400 13.61 -21.10 -14.95
C PHE A 400 14.47 -20.52 -13.83
N MET A 401 13.82 -19.92 -12.84
CA MET A 401 14.47 -19.28 -11.70
C MET A 401 14.94 -20.31 -10.68
N GLN A 402 15.98 -19.99 -9.91
CA GLN A 402 16.53 -20.81 -8.84
C GLN A 402 15.46 -21.26 -7.82
N GLU A 403 14.53 -20.38 -7.46
CA GLU A 403 13.40 -20.70 -6.58
C GLU A 403 12.17 -21.12 -7.39
N SER A 404 11.74 -22.37 -7.21
CA SER A 404 10.56 -22.93 -7.87
C SER A 404 9.27 -22.42 -7.23
N THR A 405 8.66 -21.39 -7.83
CA THR A 405 7.45 -20.73 -7.31
C THR A 405 6.19 -21.47 -7.72
N VAL A 406 5.39 -21.87 -6.73
CA VAL A 406 4.05 -22.46 -6.88
C VAL A 406 3.03 -21.59 -6.16
N PHE A 407 1.92 -21.29 -6.83
CA PHE A 407 0.85 -20.46 -6.30
C PHE A 407 -0.17 -21.28 -5.50
N MET A 408 -0.76 -20.68 -4.47
CA MET A 408 -1.91 -21.25 -3.76
C MET A 408 -3.17 -21.14 -4.63
N ASN A 409 -3.22 -21.98 -5.65
CA ASN A 409 -4.29 -22.00 -6.65
C ASN A 409 -4.34 -23.40 -7.29
N SER A 410 -5.29 -23.64 -8.21
CA SER A 410 -5.46 -24.90 -8.92
C SER A 410 -4.20 -25.33 -9.67
N LEU A 411 -4.12 -26.63 -10.00
CA LEU A 411 -3.03 -27.17 -10.82
C LEU A 411 -3.04 -26.53 -12.21
N ALA A 412 -4.23 -26.31 -12.79
CA ALA A 412 -4.39 -25.62 -14.06
C ALA A 412 -3.82 -24.19 -14.01
N PHE A 413 -4.15 -23.41 -12.98
CA PHE A 413 -3.59 -22.06 -12.83
C PHE A 413 -2.06 -22.11 -12.70
N ASN A 414 -1.52 -23.05 -11.95
CA ASN A 414 -0.06 -23.19 -11.80
C ASN A 414 0.67 -23.55 -13.10
N LEU A 415 -0.01 -24.17 -14.04
CA LEU A 415 0.53 -24.44 -15.39
C LEU A 415 0.37 -23.23 -16.32
N THR A 416 -0.84 -22.67 -16.37
CA THR A 416 -1.23 -21.69 -17.39
C THR A 416 -0.98 -20.24 -16.98
N LEU A 417 -0.97 -19.95 -15.66
CA LEU A 417 -1.01 -18.59 -15.08
C LEU A 417 -2.20 -17.77 -15.57
N GLY A 418 -3.32 -18.43 -15.88
CA GLY A 418 -4.56 -17.81 -16.37
C GLY A 418 -4.67 -17.68 -17.88
N GLU A 419 -3.66 -18.08 -18.66
CA GLU A 419 -3.75 -18.16 -20.11
C GLU A 419 -4.63 -19.36 -20.54
N GLU A 420 -5.25 -19.26 -21.72
CA GLU A 420 -6.14 -20.32 -22.23
C GLU A 420 -5.35 -21.46 -22.88
N TYR A 421 -5.45 -22.64 -22.31
CA TYR A 421 -4.92 -23.90 -22.84
C TYR A 421 -5.96 -25.01 -22.70
N SER A 422 -5.94 -25.99 -23.62
CA SER A 422 -6.84 -27.15 -23.51
C SER A 422 -6.39 -28.09 -22.39
N VAL A 423 -7.35 -28.86 -21.85
CA VAL A 423 -7.07 -29.88 -20.83
C VAL A 423 -6.03 -30.88 -21.34
N GLU A 424 -6.15 -31.29 -22.62
CA GLU A 424 -5.22 -32.22 -23.25
C GLU A 424 -3.79 -31.68 -23.30
N GLN A 425 -3.60 -30.39 -23.55
CA GLN A 425 -2.28 -29.75 -23.54
C GLN A 425 -1.68 -29.75 -22.13
N MET A 426 -2.48 -29.44 -21.10
CA MET A 426 -2.04 -29.48 -19.70
C MET A 426 -1.68 -30.90 -19.24
N GLU A 427 -2.52 -31.88 -19.56
CA GLU A 427 -2.24 -33.30 -19.25
C GLU A 427 -1.00 -33.81 -19.96
N HIS A 428 -0.83 -33.43 -21.24
CA HIS A 428 0.32 -33.82 -22.04
C HIS A 428 1.64 -33.33 -21.40
N VAL A 429 1.71 -32.04 -21.05
CA VAL A 429 2.92 -31.47 -20.47
C VAL A 429 3.22 -32.03 -19.07
N LEU A 430 2.19 -32.32 -18.26
CA LEU A 430 2.38 -33.01 -16.97
C LEU A 430 2.94 -34.43 -17.14
N LYS A 431 2.53 -35.12 -18.19
CA LYS A 431 3.07 -36.45 -18.53
C LYS A 431 4.54 -36.34 -18.95
N GLU A 432 4.89 -35.36 -19.76
CA GLU A 432 6.28 -35.13 -20.20
C GLU A 432 7.25 -34.85 -19.06
N VAL A 433 6.81 -34.20 -18.00
CA VAL A 433 7.65 -33.91 -16.82
C VAL A 433 7.47 -34.95 -15.70
N HIS A 434 6.88 -36.09 -15.98
CA HIS A 434 6.63 -37.17 -15.01
C HIS A 434 5.80 -36.74 -13.79
N LEU A 435 4.77 -35.90 -14.01
CA LEU A 435 3.83 -35.44 -12.99
C LEU A 435 2.39 -35.88 -13.27
N SER A 436 2.15 -36.85 -14.17
CA SER A 436 0.79 -37.32 -14.52
C SER A 436 0.01 -37.87 -13.31
N TYR A 437 0.68 -38.44 -12.30
CA TYR A 437 0.06 -38.93 -11.07
C TYR A 437 -0.61 -37.81 -10.24
N LEU A 438 -0.27 -36.55 -10.48
CA LEU A 438 -0.96 -35.42 -9.83
C LEU A 438 -2.41 -35.29 -10.29
N LEU A 439 -2.74 -35.73 -11.52
CA LEU A 439 -4.10 -35.77 -12.05
C LEU A 439 -5.00 -36.81 -11.36
N GLU A 440 -4.40 -37.86 -10.81
CA GLU A 440 -5.12 -38.84 -10.00
C GLU A 440 -5.35 -38.36 -8.56
N ARG A 441 -4.47 -37.46 -8.10
CA ARG A 441 -4.48 -36.94 -6.72
C ARG A 441 -5.27 -35.64 -6.58
N TYR A 442 -5.31 -34.79 -7.60
CA TYR A 442 -5.91 -33.48 -7.57
C TYR A 442 -6.77 -33.24 -8.81
N ASP A 443 -7.93 -32.63 -8.62
CA ASP A 443 -8.68 -32.07 -9.74
C ASP A 443 -7.89 -30.89 -10.34
N LEU A 444 -7.79 -30.87 -11.66
CA LEU A 444 -7.01 -29.88 -12.40
C LEU A 444 -7.48 -28.43 -12.11
N MET A 445 -8.79 -28.25 -11.87
CA MET A 445 -9.43 -26.93 -11.67
C MET A 445 -9.72 -26.58 -10.21
N ASP A 446 -9.41 -27.46 -9.26
CA ASP A 446 -9.70 -27.22 -7.85
C ASP A 446 -8.75 -26.16 -7.26
N GLU A 447 -9.30 -24.96 -7.02
CA GLU A 447 -8.58 -23.81 -6.42
C GLU A 447 -8.35 -23.98 -4.90
N THR A 448 -8.99 -24.94 -4.25
CA THR A 448 -8.88 -25.15 -2.80
C THR A 448 -7.63 -25.94 -2.40
N VAL A 449 -6.94 -26.52 -3.35
CA VAL A 449 -5.76 -27.36 -3.14
C VAL A 449 -4.55 -26.51 -2.74
N ASN A 450 -3.94 -26.85 -1.61
CA ASN A 450 -2.68 -26.25 -1.20
C ASN A 450 -1.49 -26.98 -1.82
N LEU A 451 -1.18 -26.70 -3.07
CA LEU A 451 -0.03 -27.28 -3.77
C LEU A 451 1.32 -26.83 -3.18
N VAL A 452 1.34 -25.62 -2.54
CA VAL A 452 2.58 -25.06 -1.97
C VAL A 452 3.15 -25.96 -0.89
N ASP A 453 2.31 -26.49 0.00
CA ASP A 453 2.75 -27.35 1.11
C ASP A 453 2.77 -28.84 0.74
N ASN A 454 2.00 -29.24 -0.26
CA ASN A 454 1.79 -30.64 -0.61
C ASN A 454 2.82 -31.19 -1.62
N LEU A 455 3.51 -30.31 -2.37
CA LEU A 455 4.52 -30.73 -3.35
C LEU A 455 5.93 -30.66 -2.75
N SER A 456 6.73 -31.68 -3.04
CA SER A 456 8.17 -31.68 -2.77
C SER A 456 8.92 -30.66 -3.63
N GLY A 457 10.16 -30.31 -3.27
CA GLY A 457 10.98 -29.37 -4.05
C GLY A 457 11.17 -29.81 -5.51
N GLY A 458 11.41 -31.09 -5.75
CA GLY A 458 11.54 -31.63 -7.09
C GLY A 458 10.24 -31.61 -7.90
N GLU A 459 9.09 -31.87 -7.27
CA GLU A 459 7.77 -31.74 -7.92
C GLU A 459 7.47 -30.28 -8.29
N LYS A 460 7.79 -29.32 -7.40
CA LYS A 460 7.67 -27.89 -7.68
C LYS A 460 8.53 -27.49 -8.88
N ALA A 461 9.78 -27.93 -8.91
CA ALA A 461 10.68 -27.66 -10.02
C ALA A 461 10.15 -28.22 -11.35
N ARG A 462 9.67 -29.47 -11.37
CA ARG A 462 9.05 -30.05 -12.56
C ARG A 462 7.76 -29.37 -12.98
N LEU A 463 6.94 -28.90 -12.03
CA LEU A 463 5.75 -28.10 -12.32
C LEU A 463 6.10 -26.74 -12.95
N CYS A 464 7.14 -26.07 -12.44
CA CYS A 464 7.66 -24.85 -13.05
C CYS A 464 8.21 -25.08 -14.45
N LEU A 465 8.88 -26.22 -14.69
CA LEU A 465 9.31 -26.60 -16.03
C LEU A 465 8.12 -26.88 -16.96
N ALA A 466 7.10 -27.61 -16.49
CA ALA A 466 5.87 -27.85 -17.25
C ALA A 466 5.21 -26.54 -17.71
N ARG A 467 5.18 -25.55 -16.83
CA ARG A 467 4.72 -24.18 -17.13
C ARG A 467 5.50 -23.54 -18.28
N LEU A 468 6.81 -23.73 -18.34
CA LEU A 468 7.65 -23.22 -19.43
C LEU A 468 7.45 -24.02 -20.72
N LEU A 469 7.34 -25.34 -20.64
CA LEU A 469 7.15 -26.22 -21.80
C LEU A 469 5.77 -26.10 -22.44
N LEU A 470 4.77 -25.63 -21.70
CA LEU A 470 3.43 -25.34 -22.21
C LEU A 470 3.46 -24.15 -23.17
N ARG A 471 4.43 -23.25 -23.00
CA ARG A 471 4.67 -22.09 -23.85
C ARG A 471 5.69 -22.39 -24.95
N SER A 472 5.55 -21.74 -26.09
CA SER A 472 6.44 -21.98 -27.25
C SER A 472 7.70 -21.11 -27.19
N TYR A 473 8.52 -21.28 -26.15
CA TYR A 473 9.82 -20.59 -26.04
C TYR A 473 10.86 -21.18 -26.98
N GLU A 474 11.69 -20.32 -27.57
CA GLU A 474 12.80 -20.71 -28.43
C GLU A 474 14.10 -20.92 -27.64
N VAL A 475 14.19 -20.25 -26.48
CA VAL A 475 15.34 -20.35 -25.57
C VAL A 475 14.84 -20.52 -24.13
N LEU A 476 15.51 -21.38 -23.36
CA LEU A 476 15.33 -21.47 -21.91
C LEU A 476 16.60 -21.06 -21.19
N LEU A 477 16.47 -20.13 -20.25
CA LEU A 477 17.49 -19.80 -19.27
C LEU A 477 17.19 -20.60 -18.01
N MET A 478 18.14 -21.40 -17.54
CA MET A 478 17.94 -22.29 -16.38
C MET A 478 18.98 -21.99 -15.31
N ASP A 479 18.52 -21.34 -14.21
CA ASP A 479 19.39 -21.02 -13.08
C ASP A 479 19.36 -22.15 -12.04
N GLU A 480 20.47 -22.88 -11.91
CA GLU A 480 20.68 -23.99 -10.97
C GLU A 480 19.59 -25.07 -11.00
N PHE A 481 18.98 -25.31 -12.17
CA PHE A 481 17.93 -26.33 -12.32
C PHE A 481 18.34 -27.69 -11.79
N SER A 482 19.57 -28.12 -12.09
CA SER A 482 20.13 -29.44 -11.67
C SER A 482 20.35 -29.54 -10.16
N SER A 483 20.25 -28.49 -9.39
CA SER A 483 20.28 -28.51 -7.92
C SER A 483 18.92 -28.83 -7.28
N ALA A 484 17.85 -28.55 -7.99
CA ALA A 484 16.47 -28.69 -7.52
C ALA A 484 15.84 -30.06 -7.81
N VAL A 485 16.41 -30.86 -8.74
CA VAL A 485 15.92 -32.16 -9.18
C VAL A 485 17.04 -33.21 -9.12
N ASP A 486 16.63 -34.48 -9.08
CA ASP A 486 17.58 -35.59 -9.17
C ASP A 486 18.23 -35.68 -10.56
N GLU A 487 19.36 -36.37 -10.64
CA GLU A 487 20.19 -36.42 -11.85
C GLU A 487 19.52 -37.16 -13.00
N GLU A 488 18.74 -38.19 -12.71
CA GLU A 488 18.00 -38.96 -13.72
C GLU A 488 16.95 -38.07 -14.39
N THR A 489 16.18 -37.31 -13.57
CA THR A 489 15.21 -36.32 -14.05
C THR A 489 15.90 -35.19 -14.84
N THR A 490 17.07 -34.75 -14.38
CA THR A 490 17.84 -33.70 -15.08
C THR A 490 18.27 -34.14 -16.47
N THR A 491 18.80 -35.35 -16.59
CA THR A 491 19.22 -35.93 -17.88
C THR A 491 18.03 -36.10 -18.82
N PHE A 492 16.91 -36.62 -18.31
CA PHE A 492 15.69 -36.77 -19.08
C PHE A 492 15.18 -35.42 -19.63
N ILE A 493 15.21 -34.38 -18.80
CA ILE A 493 14.76 -33.03 -19.22
C ILE A 493 15.68 -32.45 -20.30
N ARG A 494 16.99 -32.62 -20.22
CA ARG A 494 17.91 -32.19 -21.28
C ARG A 494 17.64 -32.90 -22.59
N GLU A 495 17.35 -34.20 -22.57
CA GLU A 495 16.94 -34.96 -23.75
C GLU A 495 15.62 -34.43 -24.31
N LEU A 496 14.61 -34.17 -23.46
CA LEU A 496 13.34 -33.60 -23.88
C LEU A 496 13.51 -32.25 -24.56
N LEU A 497 14.34 -31.34 -24.00
CA LEU A 497 14.63 -30.03 -24.59
C LEU A 497 15.34 -30.17 -25.94
N LYS A 498 16.24 -31.15 -26.07
CA LYS A 498 16.93 -31.46 -27.31
C LYS A 498 15.95 -31.96 -28.38
N ASP A 499 15.05 -32.88 -28.04
CA ASP A 499 14.04 -33.43 -28.96
C ASP A 499 13.06 -32.35 -29.42
N ARG A 500 12.70 -31.40 -28.57
CA ARG A 500 11.90 -30.21 -28.90
C ARG A 500 12.69 -29.11 -29.64
N GLN A 501 13.98 -29.30 -29.87
CA GLN A 501 14.88 -28.31 -30.50
C GLN A 501 14.93 -26.97 -29.79
N ILE A 502 14.71 -26.94 -28.47
CA ILE A 502 14.80 -25.74 -27.65
C ILE A 502 16.27 -25.50 -27.30
N SER A 503 16.74 -24.29 -27.58
CA SER A 503 18.08 -23.85 -27.15
C SER A 503 18.06 -23.52 -25.66
N PHE A 504 19.14 -23.77 -24.92
CA PHE A 504 19.15 -23.43 -23.50
C PHE A 504 20.54 -23.02 -22.98
N ILE A 505 20.50 -22.20 -21.92
CA ILE A 505 21.67 -21.85 -21.10
C ILE A 505 21.39 -22.39 -19.70
N GLU A 506 22.22 -23.32 -19.21
CA GLU A 506 22.11 -23.86 -17.87
C GLU A 506 23.25 -23.35 -16.99
N ILE A 507 22.95 -22.77 -15.83
CA ILE A 507 23.93 -22.51 -14.79
C ILE A 507 24.05 -23.75 -13.91
N SER A 508 25.28 -24.25 -13.76
CA SER A 508 25.59 -25.33 -12.81
C SER A 508 26.88 -25.05 -12.05
N HIS A 509 26.88 -25.43 -10.77
CA HIS A 509 28.07 -25.41 -9.92
C HIS A 509 28.88 -26.72 -9.99
N ARG A 510 28.31 -27.74 -10.63
CA ARG A 510 28.94 -29.08 -10.77
C ARG A 510 29.18 -29.37 -12.23
N ILE A 511 30.28 -30.03 -12.53
CA ILE A 511 30.51 -30.61 -13.86
C ILE A 511 29.48 -31.70 -14.04
N PRO A 512 28.62 -31.66 -15.07
CA PRO A 512 27.64 -32.71 -15.33
C PRO A 512 28.33 -34.00 -15.71
N LYS A 513 27.70 -35.15 -15.42
CA LYS A 513 28.23 -36.46 -15.80
C LYS A 513 28.31 -36.65 -17.32
N HIS A 514 27.44 -35.94 -18.04
CA HIS A 514 27.33 -35.98 -19.49
C HIS A 514 27.66 -34.61 -20.09
N PRO A 515 28.96 -34.19 -20.12
CA PRO A 515 29.33 -32.90 -20.72
C PRO A 515 29.02 -32.83 -22.23
N GLU A 516 28.88 -33.98 -22.89
CA GLU A 516 28.46 -34.12 -24.29
C GLU A 516 27.04 -33.59 -24.59
N ASP A 517 26.21 -33.40 -23.58
CA ASP A 517 24.88 -32.80 -23.74
C ASP A 517 24.96 -31.33 -24.15
N TYR A 518 26.10 -30.67 -23.96
CA TYR A 518 26.31 -29.28 -24.26
C TYR A 518 27.20 -29.07 -25.49
N ASN A 519 26.88 -28.02 -26.26
CA ASN A 519 27.67 -27.63 -27.41
C ASN A 519 28.86 -26.75 -27.01
N LYS A 520 28.64 -25.90 -25.95
CA LYS A 520 29.67 -24.99 -25.44
C LYS A 520 29.63 -24.96 -23.91
N ILE A 521 30.81 -24.82 -23.34
CA ILE A 521 30.97 -24.59 -21.89
C ILE A 521 31.67 -23.25 -21.70
N TYR A 522 31.00 -22.34 -20.97
CA TYR A 522 31.56 -21.07 -20.56
C TYR A 522 31.88 -21.06 -19.07
N VAL A 523 33.01 -20.48 -18.72
CA VAL A 523 33.39 -20.26 -17.32
C VAL A 523 33.45 -18.75 -17.07
N LEU A 524 32.63 -18.26 -16.13
CA LEU A 524 32.60 -16.85 -15.71
C LEU A 524 33.46 -16.68 -14.47
N GLU A 525 34.58 -15.96 -14.62
CA GLU A 525 35.52 -15.62 -13.54
C GLU A 525 35.93 -14.17 -13.64
N ASP A 526 35.94 -13.47 -12.51
CA ASP A 526 36.34 -12.04 -12.41
C ASP A 526 35.62 -11.13 -13.43
N GLY A 527 34.33 -11.42 -13.67
CA GLY A 527 33.49 -10.65 -14.62
C GLY A 527 33.79 -10.91 -16.09
N LYS A 528 34.68 -11.86 -16.42
CA LYS A 528 35.05 -12.23 -17.79
C LYS A 528 34.63 -13.64 -18.13
N LEU A 529 34.18 -13.83 -19.37
CA LEU A 529 33.73 -15.11 -19.88
C LEU A 529 34.86 -15.79 -20.68
N LYS A 530 35.16 -17.02 -20.31
CA LYS A 530 36.13 -17.86 -21.03
C LYS A 530 35.40 -19.04 -21.64
N VAL A 531 35.67 -19.35 -22.90
CA VAL A 531 35.21 -20.58 -23.56
C VAL A 531 36.18 -21.69 -23.18
N THR A 532 35.65 -22.78 -22.63
CA THR A 532 36.45 -23.99 -22.39
C THR A 532 36.21 -24.92 -23.59
N GLU A 533 37.25 -25.18 -24.37
CA GLU A 533 37.20 -26.26 -25.34
C GLU A 533 36.93 -27.58 -24.58
N LYS A 534 36.08 -28.45 -25.14
CA LYS A 534 35.51 -29.68 -24.51
C LYS A 534 36.43 -30.32 -23.48
N ILE A 535 35.90 -30.50 -22.23
CA ILE A 535 36.51 -31.38 -21.21
C ILE A 535 36.34 -32.84 -21.62
#